data_2464adac49b1bbf5ed6b65981ba6e618
#
_entry.id   2464adac49b1bbf5ed6b65981ba6e618
#
_cell.length_a   1.000
_cell.length_b   1.000
_cell.length_c   1.000
_cell.angle_alpha   90.00
_cell.angle_beta   90.00
_cell.angle_gamma   90.00
#
_symmetry.space_group_name_H-M   'P 1'
#
loop_
_entity.id
_entity.type
_entity.pdbx_description
1 polymer ?
#
loop_
_entity_poly.entity_id
_entity_poly.type
_entity_poly.pdbx_seq_one_letter_code
_entity_poly.pdbx_strand_id
1 'polypeptide(L)'
;MNRQLFLPLGSEIEKSNLETVFFTFLLSQSIIFLMSEGGSTVLSKTQNQALYELQKELWGYAEPGFLEHKSAKAMSGFLRREGFQVTEGLCGMDTAFVGVWGSGRPVICLLAEFDALYGLSQEADVAEYKPIEGMATGHGCGHHLLGVGSIAAAMIVKDYLEKNKLPGTIKMVGCPAEESGSGKAYLARDGFFADADAAITWHPSALNVVSSGSHQSCIQCYFRFHGVSSHAAGNPEAGRSALDAAELMSVGVNYLREHMDSKERVHYAYTNAGGISPNVVQAEAEVKYLVRSTTNPKCQKLYERVINIAKGAALMTGTTCDVVFDEGLSNVIPNFTLEQVLEEAFFEVGAPEYTEAERAYAKQFRDTYPLDPESEVTAVIAEPKTLIANIQNSDICDIVLRHRCVDECSMGSTDVGDVSWVVPTAQINTACYLSLIHI
;
A
#
# COMPACT_ATOMS: atom_id res chain seq x y z
N MET A 1 1.65 -17.35 -7.34
CA MET A 1 2.97 -16.69 -7.23
C MET A 1 2.86 -15.37 -7.95
N ASN A 2 2.71 -14.30 -7.21
CA ASN A 2 2.58 -12.96 -7.79
C ASN A 2 3.97 -12.45 -8.17
N ARG A 3 4.25 -12.36 -9.45
CA ARG A 3 5.44 -11.71 -9.97
C ARG A 3 5.05 -10.29 -10.36
N GLN A 4 5.17 -9.35 -9.45
CA GLN A 4 5.12 -7.94 -9.81
C GLN A 4 6.49 -7.57 -10.37
N LEU A 5 6.50 -7.12 -11.60
CA LEU A 5 7.72 -6.74 -12.31
C LEU A 5 7.67 -5.22 -12.48
N PHE A 6 8.57 -4.57 -11.81
CA PHE A 6 8.82 -3.14 -11.99
C PHE A 6 9.60 -2.95 -13.27
N LEU A 7 9.32 -1.87 -13.98
CA LEU A 7 10.26 -1.36 -14.98
C LEU A 7 11.43 -0.74 -14.22
N PRO A 8 12.55 -1.43 -14.09
CA PRO A 8 13.75 -0.77 -13.64
C PRO A 8 14.22 0.11 -14.78
N LEU A 9 14.56 1.31 -14.47
CA LEU A 9 15.11 2.27 -15.40
C LEU A 9 16.54 1.83 -15.73
N GLY A 10 16.66 0.99 -16.76
CA GLY A 10 17.91 0.32 -17.13
C GLY A 10 19.02 1.30 -17.55
N SER A 11 20.26 0.86 -17.40
CA SER A 11 21.48 1.66 -17.64
C SER A 11 21.75 2.03 -19.12
N GLU A 12 20.94 1.53 -20.05
CA GLU A 12 21.10 1.77 -21.51
C GLU A 12 19.97 2.60 -22.14
N ILE A 13 18.92 2.94 -21.35
CA ILE A 13 17.88 3.87 -21.80
C ILE A 13 18.48 5.26 -21.85
N GLU A 14 18.37 5.96 -22.98
CA GLU A 14 18.89 7.33 -23.09
C GLU A 14 18.37 8.20 -21.94
N LYS A 15 19.28 8.82 -21.20
CA LYS A 15 19.01 9.62 -20.00
C LYS A 15 17.94 10.71 -20.18
N SER A 16 17.64 11.11 -21.41
CA SER A 16 16.61 12.10 -21.74
C SER A 16 15.18 11.61 -21.46
N ASN A 17 14.91 10.30 -21.49
CA ASN A 17 13.56 9.73 -21.32
C ASN A 17 13.26 9.32 -19.89
N LEU A 18 14.27 9.07 -19.08
CA LEU A 18 14.15 8.98 -17.62
C LEU A 18 13.49 10.23 -17.02
N GLU A 19 13.81 11.39 -17.60
CA GLU A 19 13.20 12.65 -17.20
C GLU A 19 11.69 12.63 -17.43
N THR A 20 11.20 12.00 -18.49
CA THR A 20 9.77 12.00 -18.86
C THR A 20 8.94 11.08 -17.98
N VAL A 21 9.38 9.87 -17.66
CA VAL A 21 8.64 8.92 -16.80
C VAL A 21 8.53 9.43 -15.36
N PHE A 22 9.63 9.91 -14.81
CA PHE A 22 9.64 10.60 -13.51
C PHE A 22 8.82 11.89 -13.54
N PHE A 23 8.86 12.61 -14.66
CA PHE A 23 8.25 13.90 -14.84
C PHE A 23 6.72 13.88 -14.82
N THR A 24 6.08 12.95 -15.51
CA THR A 24 4.61 12.81 -15.51
C THR A 24 4.09 12.48 -14.12
N PHE A 25 4.80 11.61 -13.42
CA PHE A 25 4.48 11.26 -12.06
C PHE A 25 4.62 12.45 -11.08
N LEU A 26 5.71 13.20 -11.19
CA LEU A 26 6.00 14.36 -10.33
C LEU A 26 4.99 15.49 -10.51
N LEU A 27 4.58 15.74 -11.73
CA LEU A 27 3.60 16.77 -12.04
C LEU A 27 2.20 16.41 -11.55
N SER A 28 1.76 15.16 -11.63
CA SER A 28 0.42 14.77 -11.16
C SER A 28 0.21 14.98 -9.66
N GLN A 29 1.24 14.83 -8.84
CA GLN A 29 1.16 15.16 -7.40
C GLN A 29 1.33 16.67 -7.09
N SER A 30 2.03 17.40 -7.94
CA SER A 30 2.34 18.82 -7.72
C SER A 30 1.27 19.77 -8.26
N ILE A 31 0.47 19.33 -9.23
CA ILE A 31 -0.40 20.19 -10.05
C ILE A 31 -1.66 20.66 -9.35
N ILE A 32 -2.14 20.00 -8.31
CA ILE A 32 -3.34 20.48 -7.57
C ILE A 32 -3.25 21.97 -7.18
N PHE A 33 -2.04 22.48 -7.08
CA PHE A 33 -1.77 23.86 -6.68
C PHE A 33 -1.34 24.80 -7.82
N LEU A 34 -0.99 24.26 -9.00
CA LEU A 34 -0.24 24.98 -10.02
C LEU A 34 -1.03 25.47 -11.24
N MET A 35 -2.28 25.07 -11.38
CA MET A 35 -3.02 25.18 -12.64
C MET A 35 -3.57 26.56 -12.98
N SER A 36 -3.23 27.63 -12.28
CA SER A 36 -3.80 28.93 -12.59
C SER A 36 -2.95 29.82 -13.50
N GLU A 37 -1.64 29.65 -13.63
CA GLU A 37 -0.82 30.46 -14.56
C GLU A 37 0.52 29.79 -14.98
N GLY A 38 0.57 29.30 -16.15
CA GLY A 38 1.65 29.05 -17.11
C GLY A 38 3.11 29.01 -16.69
N GLY A 39 3.54 28.08 -15.81
CA GLY A 39 4.94 27.94 -15.50
C GLY A 39 5.32 26.57 -14.97
N SER A 40 5.65 25.62 -15.84
CA SER A 40 6.16 24.30 -15.41
C SER A 40 7.51 24.45 -14.71
N THR A 41 7.61 23.97 -13.47
CA THR A 41 8.87 23.81 -12.75
C THR A 41 9.39 22.39 -13.00
N VAL A 42 10.60 22.26 -13.48
CA VAL A 42 11.22 20.99 -13.85
C VAL A 42 12.44 20.78 -12.97
N LEU A 43 12.57 19.59 -12.39
CA LEU A 43 13.78 19.22 -11.66
C LEU A 43 15.00 19.24 -12.59
N SER A 44 16.14 19.66 -12.08
CA SER A 44 17.40 19.64 -12.82
C SER A 44 17.84 18.20 -13.11
N LYS A 45 18.66 18.00 -14.14
CA LYS A 45 19.26 16.69 -14.45
C LYS A 45 19.99 16.06 -13.26
N THR A 46 20.64 16.89 -12.45
CA THR A 46 21.34 16.44 -11.25
C THR A 46 20.36 15.92 -10.19
N GLN A 47 19.24 16.61 -9.98
CA GLN A 47 18.20 16.18 -9.05
C GLN A 47 17.53 14.89 -9.53
N ASN A 48 17.17 14.80 -10.81
CA ASN A 48 16.62 13.58 -11.39
C ASN A 48 17.56 12.38 -11.22
N GLN A 49 18.85 12.56 -11.49
CA GLN A 49 19.83 11.50 -11.29
C GLN A 49 19.95 11.10 -9.81
N ALA A 50 19.92 12.07 -8.89
CA ALA A 50 19.99 11.79 -7.46
C ALA A 50 18.75 11.02 -6.94
N LEU A 51 17.55 11.33 -7.45
CA LEU A 51 16.31 10.59 -7.15
C LEU A 51 16.35 9.18 -7.74
N TYR A 52 16.88 9.03 -8.94
CA TYR A 52 17.08 7.72 -9.57
C TYR A 52 18.02 6.83 -8.74
N GLU A 53 19.14 7.37 -8.25
CA GLU A 53 20.04 6.60 -7.38
C GLU A 53 19.36 6.27 -6.05
N LEU A 54 18.58 7.19 -5.47
CA LEU A 54 17.85 6.94 -4.23
C LEU A 54 16.86 5.78 -4.37
N GLN A 55 16.07 5.72 -5.46
CA GLN A 55 15.12 4.62 -5.66
C GLN A 55 15.85 3.27 -5.82
N LYS A 56 17.04 3.25 -6.42
CA LYS A 56 17.87 2.02 -6.51
C LYS A 56 18.42 1.59 -5.14
N GLU A 57 18.78 2.56 -4.30
CA GLU A 57 19.18 2.25 -2.93
C GLU A 57 18.04 1.61 -2.15
N LEU A 58 16.82 2.17 -2.23
CA LEU A 58 15.64 1.63 -1.57
C LEU A 58 15.30 0.23 -2.08
N TRP A 59 15.35 0.01 -3.41
CA TRP A 59 15.19 -1.32 -4.00
C TRP A 59 16.18 -2.33 -3.39
N GLY A 60 17.44 -1.94 -3.25
CA GLY A 60 18.48 -2.78 -2.66
C GLY A 60 18.35 -3.01 -1.16
N TYR A 61 17.67 -2.12 -0.43
CA TYR A 61 17.41 -2.30 1.01
C TYR A 61 16.23 -3.23 1.25
N ALA A 62 15.13 -3.03 0.55
CA ALA A 62 13.90 -3.81 0.61
C ALA A 62 13.51 -4.19 2.06
N GLU A 63 13.49 -3.23 2.97
CA GLU A 63 13.25 -3.45 4.39
C GLU A 63 11.74 -3.60 4.67
N PRO A 64 11.33 -4.59 5.49
CA PRO A 64 9.92 -4.77 5.82
C PRO A 64 9.42 -3.76 6.84
N GLY A 65 8.11 -3.66 6.98
CA GLY A 65 7.44 -2.69 7.84
C GLY A 65 7.98 -2.58 9.26
N PHE A 66 8.13 -1.33 9.74
CA PHE A 66 8.77 -0.89 10.98
C PHE A 66 10.27 -1.24 11.13
N LEU A 67 10.87 -1.84 10.10
CA LEU A 67 12.31 -2.14 10.05
C LEU A 67 13.02 -1.37 8.93
N GLU A 68 12.37 -0.39 8.32
CA GLU A 68 12.84 0.39 7.16
C GLU A 68 13.90 1.46 7.56
N HIS A 69 14.82 1.11 8.45
CA HIS A 69 15.76 2.07 9.04
C HIS A 69 16.72 2.70 8.02
N LYS A 70 17.21 1.94 7.05
CA LYS A 70 18.11 2.47 6.00
C LYS A 70 17.32 3.32 5.01
N SER A 71 16.16 2.86 4.62
CA SER A 71 15.25 3.55 3.69
C SER A 71 14.81 4.89 4.27
N ALA A 72 14.31 4.91 5.50
CA ALA A 72 13.94 6.14 6.22
C ALA A 72 15.09 7.12 6.34
N LYS A 73 16.30 6.62 6.69
CA LYS A 73 17.51 7.45 6.80
C LYS A 73 17.96 8.02 5.45
N ALA A 74 17.90 7.25 4.39
CA ALA A 74 18.25 7.69 3.04
C ALA A 74 17.30 8.79 2.56
N MET A 75 15.98 8.58 2.70
CA MET A 75 14.93 9.52 2.31
C MET A 75 14.96 10.80 3.14
N SER A 76 15.02 10.70 4.46
CA SER A 76 15.08 11.84 5.38
C SER A 76 16.36 12.66 5.18
N GLY A 77 17.49 11.98 4.95
CA GLY A 77 18.76 12.60 4.60
C GLY A 77 18.71 13.32 3.25
N PHE A 78 18.01 12.78 2.28
CA PHE A 78 17.78 13.43 0.99
C PHE A 78 16.99 14.73 1.14
N LEU A 79 15.88 14.70 1.86
CA LEU A 79 15.05 15.88 2.14
C LEU A 79 15.85 17.00 2.84
N ARG A 80 16.72 16.65 3.80
CA ARG A 80 17.58 17.64 4.46
C ARG A 80 18.52 18.33 3.47
N ARG A 81 19.10 17.57 2.52
CA ARG A 81 19.97 18.15 1.47
C ARG A 81 19.20 19.09 0.55
N GLU A 82 17.92 18.79 0.30
CA GLU A 82 17.02 19.62 -0.50
C GLU A 82 16.40 20.80 0.29
N GLY A 83 16.82 21.02 1.54
CA GLY A 83 16.43 22.19 2.33
C GLY A 83 15.12 22.05 3.12
N PHE A 84 14.59 20.84 3.29
CA PHE A 84 13.44 20.59 4.16
C PHE A 84 13.87 20.50 5.62
N GLN A 85 13.01 20.97 6.52
CA GLN A 85 13.16 20.74 7.95
C GLN A 85 12.61 19.35 8.27
N VAL A 86 13.48 18.43 8.72
CA VAL A 86 13.12 17.02 8.91
C VAL A 86 13.03 16.68 10.39
N THR A 87 11.90 16.07 10.76
CA THR A 87 11.67 15.44 12.07
C THR A 87 11.49 13.93 11.85
N GLU A 88 12.16 13.13 12.64
CA GLU A 88 12.15 11.66 12.62
C GLU A 88 11.53 11.11 13.90
N GLY A 89 11.13 9.82 13.92
CA GLY A 89 10.58 9.15 15.09
C GLY A 89 9.15 9.60 15.43
N LEU A 90 8.32 9.85 14.41
CA LEU A 90 6.95 10.36 14.60
C LEU A 90 6.04 9.31 15.25
N CYS A 91 5.22 9.76 16.19
CA CYS A 91 4.18 8.93 16.83
C CYS A 91 4.71 7.62 17.41
N GLY A 92 5.98 7.60 17.88
CA GLY A 92 6.63 6.43 18.45
C GLY A 92 7.13 5.39 17.44
N MET A 93 7.13 5.72 16.14
CA MET A 93 7.65 4.88 15.07
C MET A 93 9.03 5.39 14.63
N ASP A 94 10.09 4.63 14.88
CA ASP A 94 11.47 5.03 14.60
C ASP A 94 11.73 5.32 13.12
N THR A 95 10.98 4.70 12.21
CA THR A 95 11.12 4.83 10.76
C THR A 95 10.17 5.86 10.15
N ALA A 96 9.21 6.42 10.92
CA ALA A 96 8.34 7.50 10.45
C ALA A 96 9.05 8.86 10.53
N PHE A 97 8.88 9.68 9.51
CA PHE A 97 9.48 11.01 9.44
C PHE A 97 8.64 12.00 8.65
N VAL A 98 8.91 13.28 8.79
CA VAL A 98 8.35 14.34 7.94
C VAL A 98 9.43 15.33 7.54
N GLY A 99 9.42 15.71 6.27
CA GLY A 99 10.13 16.88 5.76
C GLY A 99 9.15 18.02 5.52
N VAL A 100 9.35 19.14 6.20
CA VAL A 100 8.49 20.32 6.10
C VAL A 100 9.22 21.45 5.40
N TRP A 101 8.55 22.10 4.44
CA TRP A 101 9.04 23.31 3.79
C TRP A 101 7.91 24.34 3.65
N GLY A 102 8.29 25.63 3.71
CA GLY A 102 7.35 26.73 3.57
C GLY A 102 6.66 27.14 4.89
N SER A 103 5.68 27.99 4.78
CA SER A 103 4.89 28.48 5.91
C SER A 103 3.55 29.05 5.47
N GLY A 104 2.58 28.99 6.35
CA GLY A 104 1.22 29.46 6.06
C GLY A 104 0.36 28.37 5.41
N ARG A 105 -0.80 28.79 4.92
CA ARG A 105 -1.78 27.91 4.25
C ARG A 105 -1.78 28.09 2.73
N PRO A 106 -2.15 27.04 1.97
CA PRO A 106 -2.59 25.73 2.44
C PRO A 106 -1.45 24.88 3.01
N VAL A 107 -1.79 23.92 3.86
CA VAL A 107 -0.89 22.86 4.36
C VAL A 107 -1.23 21.56 3.63
N ILE A 108 -0.35 21.11 2.75
CA ILE A 108 -0.55 19.91 1.94
C ILE A 108 0.41 18.82 2.41
N CYS A 109 -0.14 17.63 2.71
CA CYS A 109 0.63 16.44 3.01
C CYS A 109 0.79 15.58 1.77
N LEU A 110 2.02 15.19 1.44
CA LEU A 110 2.34 14.17 0.43
C LEU A 110 2.74 12.91 1.18
N LEU A 111 1.96 11.83 1.03
CA LEU A 111 2.20 10.58 1.74
C LEU A 111 3.19 9.72 0.94
N ALA A 112 4.12 9.11 1.63
CA ALA A 112 5.21 8.34 1.02
C ALA A 112 5.40 7.01 1.76
N GLU A 113 5.05 5.92 1.12
CA GLU A 113 5.32 4.55 1.56
C GLU A 113 6.68 4.10 1.05
N PHE A 114 7.35 3.19 1.78
CA PHE A 114 8.70 2.75 1.42
C PHE A 114 9.10 1.38 2.02
N ASP A 115 8.12 0.65 2.57
CA ASP A 115 8.30 -0.72 3.07
C ASP A 115 8.25 -1.78 1.97
N ALA A 116 8.72 -2.99 2.28
CA ALA A 116 8.83 -4.12 1.38
C ALA A 116 8.14 -5.37 1.93
N LEU A 117 7.83 -6.30 1.03
CA LEU A 117 7.10 -7.54 1.32
C LEU A 117 8.01 -8.74 1.46
N TYR A 118 7.70 -9.62 2.41
CA TYR A 118 8.36 -10.93 2.53
C TYR A 118 8.04 -11.84 1.33
N GLY A 119 9.00 -12.65 0.94
CA GLY A 119 8.86 -13.65 -0.12
C GLY A 119 8.96 -13.10 -1.55
N LEU A 120 9.24 -11.81 -1.73
CA LEU A 120 9.25 -11.13 -3.03
C LEU A 120 10.64 -10.61 -3.42
N SER A 121 11.72 -11.19 -2.88
CA SER A 121 13.09 -10.86 -3.30
C SER A 121 13.26 -11.08 -4.80
N GLN A 122 13.85 -10.11 -5.50
CA GLN A 122 14.01 -10.12 -6.95
C GLN A 122 15.21 -9.27 -7.36
N GLU A 123 16.06 -9.78 -8.26
CA GLU A 123 17.09 -8.97 -8.92
C GLU A 123 16.44 -7.87 -9.78
N ALA A 124 17.06 -6.69 -9.78
CA ALA A 124 16.64 -5.59 -10.64
C ALA A 124 16.96 -5.88 -12.12
N ASP A 125 16.21 -5.26 -13.02
CA ASP A 125 16.45 -5.29 -14.47
C ASP A 125 16.37 -6.69 -15.13
N VAL A 126 15.70 -7.66 -14.51
CA VAL A 126 15.62 -9.04 -15.02
C VAL A 126 14.18 -9.49 -15.20
N ALA A 127 13.78 -9.80 -16.44
CA ALA A 127 12.43 -10.28 -16.81
C ALA A 127 12.20 -11.77 -16.53
N GLU A 128 12.81 -12.31 -15.49
CA GLU A 128 12.61 -13.68 -15.02
C GLU A 128 12.57 -13.71 -13.48
N TYR A 129 11.99 -14.77 -12.91
CA TYR A 129 12.03 -14.95 -11.46
C TYR A 129 13.47 -15.26 -11.01
N LYS A 130 14.08 -14.30 -10.34
CA LYS A 130 15.48 -14.38 -9.90
C LYS A 130 15.65 -13.75 -8.52
N PRO A 131 15.31 -14.47 -7.44
CA PRO A 131 15.48 -13.97 -6.10
C PRO A 131 16.96 -13.79 -5.74
N ILE A 132 17.26 -12.73 -4.99
CA ILE A 132 18.61 -12.45 -4.50
C ILE A 132 18.89 -13.39 -3.33
N GLU A 133 20.01 -14.13 -3.39
CA GLU A 133 20.41 -15.06 -2.33
C GLU A 133 20.62 -14.32 -0.99
N GLY A 134 20.02 -14.84 0.07
CA GLY A 134 20.10 -14.25 1.42
C GLY A 134 19.16 -13.05 1.66
N MET A 135 18.39 -12.61 0.65
CA MET A 135 17.37 -11.57 0.81
C MET A 135 15.98 -12.19 0.82
N ALA A 136 15.25 -12.00 1.92
CA ALA A 136 13.90 -12.57 2.09
C ALA A 136 12.77 -11.62 1.61
N THR A 137 13.06 -10.36 1.38
CA THR A 137 12.09 -9.29 1.10
C THR A 137 12.35 -8.64 -0.25
N GLY A 138 11.32 -8.00 -0.82
CA GLY A 138 11.42 -7.25 -2.08
C GLY A 138 10.27 -6.25 -2.24
N HIS A 139 10.47 -5.23 -3.06
CA HIS A 139 9.47 -4.19 -3.33
C HIS A 139 8.41 -4.68 -4.34
N GLY A 140 7.62 -5.68 -3.93
CA GLY A 140 6.54 -6.24 -4.75
C GLY A 140 5.42 -5.24 -5.03
N CYS A 141 5.18 -4.29 -4.15
CA CYS A 141 4.15 -3.25 -4.31
C CYS A 141 4.68 -1.92 -4.89
N GLY A 142 6.00 -1.76 -5.01
CA GLY A 142 6.61 -0.57 -5.62
C GLY A 142 6.80 0.62 -4.68
N HIS A 143 6.72 0.43 -3.39
CA HIS A 143 6.83 1.50 -2.41
C HIS A 143 8.16 2.27 -2.48
N HIS A 144 9.25 1.67 -2.97
CA HIS A 144 10.50 2.38 -3.26
C HIS A 144 10.31 3.50 -4.30
N LEU A 145 9.45 3.27 -5.31
CA LEU A 145 9.07 4.31 -6.28
C LEU A 145 8.13 5.33 -5.64
N LEU A 146 7.13 4.86 -4.87
CA LEU A 146 6.17 5.71 -4.20
C LEU A 146 6.86 6.72 -3.27
N GLY A 147 7.77 6.25 -2.44
CA GLY A 147 8.54 7.10 -1.53
C GLY A 147 9.35 8.17 -2.25
N VAL A 148 10.11 7.78 -3.27
CA VAL A 148 10.98 8.72 -4.01
C VAL A 148 10.18 9.67 -4.89
N GLY A 149 9.09 9.22 -5.49
CA GLY A 149 8.21 10.08 -6.26
C GLY A 149 7.54 11.15 -5.40
N SER A 150 7.13 10.81 -4.18
CA SER A 150 6.59 11.81 -3.23
C SER A 150 7.63 12.86 -2.81
N ILE A 151 8.91 12.47 -2.65
CA ILE A 151 10.01 13.43 -2.43
C ILE A 151 10.12 14.38 -3.61
N ALA A 152 10.13 13.85 -4.81
CA ALA A 152 10.28 14.64 -6.03
C ALA A 152 9.10 15.61 -6.21
N ALA A 153 7.86 15.18 -5.92
CA ALA A 153 6.69 16.05 -5.91
C ALA A 153 6.84 17.19 -4.88
N ALA A 154 7.31 16.89 -3.67
CA ALA A 154 7.57 17.89 -2.65
C ALA A 154 8.60 18.95 -3.10
N MET A 155 9.66 18.52 -3.79
CA MET A 155 10.69 19.42 -4.34
C MET A 155 10.12 20.35 -5.41
N ILE A 156 9.30 19.84 -6.33
CA ILE A 156 8.68 20.64 -7.38
C ILE A 156 7.73 21.69 -6.78
N VAL A 157 6.89 21.29 -5.82
CA VAL A 157 5.97 22.24 -5.14
C VAL A 157 6.76 23.30 -4.38
N LYS A 158 7.83 22.91 -3.67
CA LYS A 158 8.75 23.84 -3.02
C LYS A 158 9.28 24.87 -3.99
N ASP A 159 9.88 24.43 -5.10
CA ASP A 159 10.48 25.32 -6.11
C ASP A 159 9.42 26.27 -6.72
N TYR A 160 8.21 25.78 -6.94
CA TYR A 160 7.11 26.60 -7.42
C TYR A 160 6.70 27.68 -6.42
N LEU A 161 6.48 27.33 -5.17
CA LEU A 161 6.09 28.28 -4.13
C LEU A 161 7.18 29.35 -3.95
N GLU A 162 8.45 28.94 -3.96
CA GLU A 162 9.60 29.85 -3.82
C GLU A 162 9.70 30.81 -5.00
N LYS A 163 9.65 30.28 -6.23
CA LYS A 163 9.74 31.07 -7.48
C LYS A 163 8.61 32.10 -7.59
N ASN A 164 7.40 31.71 -7.20
CA ASN A 164 6.21 32.56 -7.30
C ASN A 164 5.95 33.36 -6.01
N LYS A 165 6.77 33.21 -4.97
CA LYS A 165 6.62 33.87 -3.67
C LYS A 165 5.24 33.65 -3.04
N LEU A 166 4.70 32.44 -3.18
CA LEU A 166 3.41 32.08 -2.67
C LEU A 166 3.53 31.55 -1.23
N PRO A 167 2.54 31.82 -0.36
CA PRO A 167 2.45 31.16 0.94
C PRO A 167 1.99 29.70 0.73
N GLY A 168 2.38 28.83 1.65
CA GLY A 168 1.97 27.43 1.69
C GLY A 168 2.96 26.61 2.49
N THR A 169 2.52 25.47 2.99
CA THR A 169 3.35 24.51 3.70
C THR A 169 3.22 23.14 3.02
N ILE A 170 4.34 22.54 2.66
CA ILE A 170 4.41 21.17 2.16
C ILE A 170 4.99 20.31 3.25
N LYS A 171 4.29 19.22 3.57
CA LYS A 171 4.73 18.13 4.43
C LYS A 171 4.90 16.87 3.61
N MET A 172 6.13 16.49 3.30
CA MET A 172 6.45 15.16 2.76
C MET A 172 6.54 14.20 3.94
N VAL A 173 5.60 13.27 4.04
CA VAL A 173 5.41 12.40 5.19
C VAL A 173 5.88 10.99 4.83
N GLY A 174 6.95 10.53 5.44
CA GLY A 174 7.41 9.14 5.34
C GLY A 174 6.53 8.25 6.23
N CYS A 175 5.74 7.41 5.57
CA CYS A 175 4.74 6.52 6.16
C CYS A 175 5.26 5.08 6.13
N PRO A 176 5.79 4.53 7.24
CA PRO A 176 6.29 3.17 7.30
C PRO A 176 5.17 2.14 7.37
N ALA A 177 5.49 0.89 7.06
CA ALA A 177 4.72 -0.30 7.38
C ALA A 177 3.28 -0.33 6.82
N GLU A 178 3.06 0.12 5.59
CA GLU A 178 1.74 0.01 4.94
C GLU A 178 1.31 -1.45 4.80
N GLU A 179 2.25 -2.34 4.45
CA GLU A 179 2.00 -3.75 4.14
C GLU A 179 1.76 -4.63 5.38
N SER A 180 2.15 -4.16 6.58
CA SER A 180 2.18 -5.05 7.74
C SER A 180 2.00 -4.40 9.11
N GLY A 181 1.73 -3.11 9.18
CA GLY A 181 1.69 -2.43 10.48
C GLY A 181 0.94 -1.11 10.52
N SER A 182 0.47 -0.61 9.38
CA SER A 182 -0.45 0.53 9.28
C SER A 182 0.10 1.82 9.90
N GLY A 183 1.31 2.24 9.47
CA GLY A 183 1.97 3.45 10.03
C GLY A 183 1.12 4.71 9.93
N LYS A 184 0.32 4.89 8.87
CA LYS A 184 -0.57 6.04 8.71
C LYS A 184 -1.71 6.05 9.75
N ALA A 185 -2.16 4.88 10.23
CA ALA A 185 -3.14 4.80 11.30
C ALA A 185 -2.61 5.38 12.62
N TYR A 186 -1.33 5.16 12.93
CA TYR A 186 -0.68 5.77 14.10
C TYR A 186 -0.56 7.29 13.95
N LEU A 187 -0.19 7.79 12.76
CA LEU A 187 -0.12 9.22 12.47
C LEU A 187 -1.49 9.88 12.61
N ALA A 188 -2.53 9.26 12.07
CA ALA A 188 -3.92 9.75 12.17
C ALA A 188 -4.42 9.75 13.61
N ARG A 189 -4.20 8.65 14.35
CA ARG A 189 -4.58 8.49 15.77
C ARG A 189 -3.98 9.57 16.65
N ASP A 190 -2.72 9.90 16.44
CA ASP A 190 -1.97 10.83 17.28
C ASP A 190 -2.12 12.30 16.82
N GLY A 191 -3.02 12.55 15.84
CA GLY A 191 -3.40 13.89 15.40
C GLY A 191 -2.38 14.60 14.51
N PHE A 192 -1.48 13.86 13.88
CA PHE A 192 -0.43 14.43 13.02
C PHE A 192 -0.99 15.29 11.88
N PHE A 193 -2.15 14.94 11.34
CA PHE A 193 -2.79 15.62 10.21
C PHE A 193 -3.74 16.77 10.63
N ALA A 194 -3.86 17.10 11.91
CA ALA A 194 -4.85 18.08 12.41
C ALA A 194 -4.72 19.50 11.83
N ASP A 195 -3.55 19.90 11.37
CA ASP A 195 -3.29 21.19 10.73
C ASP A 195 -3.29 21.13 9.19
N ALA A 196 -3.42 19.95 8.58
CA ALA A 196 -3.42 19.76 7.14
C ALA A 196 -4.75 20.18 6.50
N ASP A 197 -4.69 20.77 5.31
CA ASP A 197 -5.84 21.11 4.48
C ASP A 197 -6.20 19.98 3.52
N ALA A 198 -5.19 19.22 3.03
CA ALA A 198 -5.38 18.02 2.22
C ALA A 198 -4.18 17.08 2.34
N ALA A 199 -4.42 15.80 2.08
CA ALA A 199 -3.39 14.79 1.90
C ALA A 199 -3.52 14.18 0.49
N ILE A 200 -2.39 13.97 -0.16
CA ILE A 200 -2.31 13.38 -1.49
C ILE A 200 -1.33 12.24 -1.44
N THR A 201 -1.73 11.14 -2.05
CA THR A 201 -0.85 10.01 -2.27
C THR A 201 -0.92 9.55 -3.71
N TRP A 202 -0.05 8.62 -4.06
CA TRP A 202 -0.10 7.92 -5.32
C TRP A 202 0.25 6.45 -5.11
N HIS A 203 -0.03 5.63 -6.08
CA HIS A 203 0.37 4.23 -6.02
C HIS A 203 0.86 3.75 -7.39
N PRO A 204 1.99 3.03 -7.45
CA PRO A 204 2.39 2.29 -8.63
C PRO A 204 1.26 1.33 -9.06
N SER A 205 0.95 1.31 -10.35
CA SER A 205 -0.17 0.54 -10.91
C SER A 205 0.13 0.11 -12.35
N ALA A 206 -0.82 -0.55 -12.98
CA ALA A 206 -0.79 -0.82 -14.41
C ALA A 206 -1.45 0.28 -15.26
N LEU A 207 -2.12 1.25 -14.65
CA LEU A 207 -2.88 2.31 -15.32
C LEU A 207 -2.52 3.69 -14.77
N ASN A 208 -2.73 4.69 -15.63
CA ASN A 208 -2.69 6.11 -15.24
C ASN A 208 -4.12 6.60 -15.03
N VAL A 209 -4.59 6.61 -13.80
CA VAL A 209 -5.99 6.97 -13.46
C VAL A 209 -6.07 7.47 -12.01
N VAL A 210 -6.99 8.40 -11.75
CA VAL A 210 -7.32 8.77 -10.36
C VAL A 210 -8.05 7.62 -9.68
N SER A 211 -7.61 7.24 -8.49
CA SER A 211 -8.29 6.26 -7.66
C SER A 211 -9.58 6.86 -7.09
N SER A 212 -10.67 6.14 -7.18
CA SER A 212 -11.97 6.55 -6.63
C SER A 212 -12.66 5.39 -5.92
N GLY A 213 -13.55 5.71 -5.03
CA GLY A 213 -14.27 4.73 -4.20
C GLY A 213 -13.61 4.46 -2.87
N SER A 214 -14.20 3.52 -2.13
CA SER A 214 -13.74 3.10 -0.81
C SER A 214 -12.88 1.84 -0.91
N HIS A 215 -12.05 1.63 0.10
CA HIS A 215 -11.36 0.35 0.38
C HIS A 215 -11.90 -0.24 1.67
N GLN A 216 -11.77 -1.57 1.84
CA GLN A 216 -12.33 -2.21 3.03
C GLN A 216 -11.61 -1.78 4.32
N SER A 217 -12.40 -1.61 5.37
CA SER A 217 -11.91 -1.67 6.75
C SER A 217 -11.51 -3.08 7.09
N CYS A 218 -10.44 -3.25 7.87
CA CYS A 218 -10.09 -4.56 8.41
C CYS A 218 -9.65 -4.51 9.87
N ILE A 219 -9.76 -5.67 10.53
CA ILE A 219 -9.24 -5.92 11.87
C ILE A 219 -8.49 -7.25 11.84
N GLN A 220 -7.23 -7.20 12.27
CA GLN A 220 -6.37 -8.37 12.41
C GLN A 220 -6.13 -8.67 13.89
N CYS A 221 -6.21 -9.94 14.26
CA CYS A 221 -6.08 -10.34 15.66
C CYS A 221 -5.62 -11.80 15.78
N TYR A 222 -5.03 -12.11 16.93
CA TYR A 222 -4.69 -13.48 17.31
C TYR A 222 -5.70 -14.01 18.30
N PHE A 223 -6.10 -15.27 18.11
CA PHE A 223 -6.85 -16.06 19.09
C PHE A 223 -5.90 -17.10 19.66
N ARG A 224 -5.58 -16.96 20.96
CA ARG A 224 -4.69 -17.85 21.70
C ARG A 224 -5.51 -18.74 22.59
N PHE A 225 -5.54 -20.03 22.28
CA PHE A 225 -6.25 -21.02 23.05
C PHE A 225 -5.30 -21.69 24.04
N HIS A 226 -5.77 -21.86 25.27
CA HIS A 226 -5.02 -22.46 26.37
C HIS A 226 -5.83 -23.66 26.92
N GLY A 227 -5.20 -24.82 26.93
CA GLY A 227 -5.76 -26.10 27.34
C GLY A 227 -4.88 -26.79 28.38
N VAL A 228 -4.94 -28.12 28.42
CA VAL A 228 -4.18 -28.95 29.35
C VAL A 228 -3.57 -30.12 28.59
N SER A 229 -2.24 -30.26 28.66
CA SER A 229 -1.54 -31.41 28.08
C SER A 229 -1.83 -32.70 28.78
N SER A 230 -1.92 -33.78 28.02
CA SER A 230 -2.02 -35.15 28.52
C SER A 230 -1.44 -36.12 27.48
N HIS A 231 -1.19 -37.35 27.86
CA HIS A 231 -0.85 -38.43 26.94
C HIS A 231 -2.13 -38.88 26.19
N ALA A 232 -2.18 -38.60 24.88
CA ALA A 232 -3.42 -38.78 24.10
C ALA A 232 -3.97 -40.23 24.08
N ALA A 233 -3.14 -41.24 24.29
CA ALA A 233 -3.59 -42.63 24.37
C ALA A 233 -3.67 -43.15 25.80
N GLY A 234 -2.82 -42.66 26.73
CA GLY A 234 -2.70 -43.20 28.08
C GLY A 234 -3.65 -42.57 29.09
N ASN A 235 -3.97 -41.29 28.94
CA ASN A 235 -4.83 -40.52 29.84
C ASN A 235 -5.51 -39.35 29.12
N PRO A 236 -6.26 -39.60 28.03
CA PRO A 236 -6.85 -38.52 27.20
C PRO A 236 -7.86 -37.67 27.97
N GLU A 237 -8.58 -38.26 28.94
CA GLU A 237 -9.62 -37.58 29.73
C GLU A 237 -9.08 -36.44 30.61
N ALA A 238 -7.79 -36.47 30.96
CA ALA A 238 -7.13 -35.40 31.70
C ALA A 238 -6.71 -34.21 30.81
N GLY A 239 -6.72 -34.40 29.49
CA GLY A 239 -6.34 -33.36 28.52
C GLY A 239 -7.49 -32.42 28.16
N ARG A 240 -7.14 -31.23 27.72
CA ARG A 240 -8.03 -30.25 27.05
C ARG A 240 -7.24 -29.67 25.86
N SER A 241 -7.69 -29.99 24.67
CA SER A 241 -6.94 -29.62 23.45
C SER A 241 -7.24 -28.17 23.03
N ALA A 242 -6.23 -27.35 23.07
CA ALA A 242 -6.26 -25.99 22.50
C ALA A 242 -6.37 -26.02 20.95
N LEU A 243 -5.80 -27.04 20.31
CA LEU A 243 -5.90 -27.21 18.85
C LEU A 243 -7.37 -27.54 18.46
N ASP A 244 -8.05 -28.42 19.18
CA ASP A 244 -9.46 -28.73 18.90
C ASP A 244 -10.33 -27.46 19.02
N ALA A 245 -10.04 -26.59 19.99
CA ALA A 245 -10.71 -25.30 20.11
C ALA A 245 -10.51 -24.42 18.91
N ALA A 246 -9.26 -24.32 18.43
CA ALA A 246 -8.92 -23.51 17.22
C ALA A 246 -9.59 -24.10 15.96
N GLU A 247 -9.64 -25.42 15.82
CA GLU A 247 -10.34 -26.09 14.72
C GLU A 247 -11.85 -25.84 14.77
N LEU A 248 -12.47 -25.98 15.94
CA LEU A 248 -13.90 -25.70 16.13
C LEU A 248 -14.24 -24.24 15.86
N MET A 249 -13.35 -23.30 16.25
CA MET A 249 -13.48 -21.90 15.86
C MET A 249 -13.49 -21.75 14.34
N SER A 250 -12.56 -22.38 13.64
CA SER A 250 -12.45 -22.32 12.18
C SER A 250 -13.70 -22.89 11.49
N VAL A 251 -14.24 -24.00 12.01
CA VAL A 251 -15.53 -24.56 11.55
C VAL A 251 -16.66 -23.58 11.80
N GLY A 252 -16.75 -23.02 13.00
CA GLY A 252 -17.77 -22.02 13.34
C GLY A 252 -17.75 -20.78 12.45
N VAL A 253 -16.55 -20.28 12.09
CA VAL A 253 -16.39 -19.19 11.14
C VAL A 253 -16.81 -19.60 9.72
N ASN A 254 -16.59 -20.85 9.31
CA ASN A 254 -17.09 -21.34 8.02
C ASN A 254 -18.62 -21.32 7.94
N TYR A 255 -19.34 -21.66 9.02
CA TYR A 255 -20.78 -21.48 9.09
C TYR A 255 -21.21 -20.00 9.17
N LEU A 256 -20.41 -19.13 9.78
CA LEU A 256 -20.66 -17.69 9.78
C LEU A 256 -20.73 -17.12 8.36
N ARG A 257 -19.93 -17.67 7.41
CA ARG A 257 -19.88 -17.18 6.02
C ARG A 257 -21.22 -17.25 5.29
N GLU A 258 -22.12 -18.18 5.65
CA GLU A 258 -23.49 -18.23 5.12
C GLU A 258 -24.34 -16.99 5.52
N HIS A 259 -23.92 -16.26 6.53
CA HIS A 259 -24.67 -15.16 7.16
C HIS A 259 -23.85 -13.85 7.21
N MET A 260 -22.95 -13.68 6.26
CA MET A 260 -22.15 -12.48 6.03
C MET A 260 -22.63 -11.74 4.78
N ASP A 261 -22.37 -10.44 4.72
CA ASP A 261 -22.51 -9.67 3.48
C ASP A 261 -21.56 -10.22 2.41
N SER A 262 -21.98 -10.21 1.16
CA SER A 262 -21.17 -10.71 0.04
C SER A 262 -19.81 -10.00 -0.13
N LYS A 263 -19.70 -8.77 0.37
CA LYS A 263 -18.47 -7.98 0.39
C LYS A 263 -17.65 -8.16 1.67
N GLU A 264 -18.11 -8.91 2.65
CA GLU A 264 -17.34 -9.22 3.87
C GLU A 264 -16.42 -10.42 3.66
N ARG A 265 -15.27 -10.42 4.36
CA ARG A 265 -14.32 -11.53 4.33
C ARG A 265 -13.77 -11.82 5.72
N VAL A 266 -13.55 -13.11 5.98
CA VAL A 266 -12.81 -13.57 7.15
C VAL A 266 -11.81 -14.63 6.69
N HIS A 267 -10.53 -14.31 6.90
CA HIS A 267 -9.40 -15.19 6.58
C HIS A 267 -8.72 -15.63 7.86
N TYR A 268 -8.00 -16.75 7.83
CA TYR A 268 -7.20 -17.17 8.97
C TYR A 268 -5.97 -17.98 8.54
N ALA A 269 -4.99 -17.98 9.43
CA ALA A 269 -3.80 -18.82 9.35
C ALA A 269 -3.39 -19.30 10.73
N TYR A 270 -3.03 -20.58 10.86
CA TYR A 270 -2.46 -21.09 12.11
C TYR A 270 -1.02 -20.61 12.24
N THR A 271 -0.71 -19.96 13.34
CA THR A 271 0.64 -19.52 13.72
C THR A 271 1.29 -20.48 14.71
N ASN A 272 0.47 -21.22 15.48
CA ASN A 272 0.92 -22.29 16.35
C ASN A 272 -0.16 -23.38 16.43
N ALA A 273 0.16 -24.61 16.02
CA ALA A 273 -0.74 -25.77 16.12
C ALA A 273 -0.51 -26.61 17.37
N GLY A 274 0.28 -26.15 18.33
CA GLY A 274 0.52 -26.83 19.59
C GLY A 274 1.60 -27.91 19.57
N GLY A 275 2.44 -27.95 18.55
CA GLY A 275 3.55 -28.88 18.41
C GLY A 275 3.33 -29.93 17.32
N ILE A 276 4.29 -30.86 17.18
CA ILE A 276 4.38 -31.86 16.10
C ILE A 276 4.08 -33.30 16.55
N SER A 277 3.87 -33.51 17.86
CA SER A 277 3.71 -34.85 18.41
C SER A 277 2.22 -35.20 18.62
N PRO A 278 1.62 -36.04 17.79
CA PRO A 278 0.16 -36.34 17.84
C PRO A 278 -0.25 -37.14 19.04
N ASN A 279 0.66 -37.71 19.79
CA ASN A 279 0.43 -38.45 21.06
C ASN A 279 0.39 -37.54 22.30
N VAL A 280 0.50 -36.23 22.13
CA VAL A 280 0.41 -35.23 23.20
C VAL A 280 -0.80 -34.32 22.90
N VAL A 281 -1.72 -34.21 23.87
CA VAL A 281 -2.81 -33.24 23.79
C VAL A 281 -2.23 -31.83 23.85
N GLN A 282 -2.58 -31.00 22.89
CA GLN A 282 -1.99 -29.66 22.71
C GLN A 282 -2.52 -28.69 23.77
N ALA A 283 -1.63 -28.19 24.63
CA ALA A 283 -2.03 -27.22 25.66
C ALA A 283 -2.13 -25.78 25.11
N GLU A 284 -1.49 -25.48 23.99
CA GLU A 284 -1.45 -24.15 23.40
C GLU A 284 -1.74 -24.26 21.91
N ALA A 285 -2.54 -23.35 21.37
CA ALA A 285 -2.70 -23.14 19.94
C ALA A 285 -2.99 -21.67 19.65
N GLU A 286 -2.48 -21.17 18.54
CA GLU A 286 -2.71 -19.78 18.11
C GLU A 286 -3.13 -19.75 16.64
N VAL A 287 -4.17 -18.99 16.36
CA VAL A 287 -4.65 -18.74 15.01
C VAL A 287 -4.83 -17.23 14.81
N LYS A 288 -4.25 -16.71 13.73
CA LYS A 288 -4.37 -15.32 13.30
C LYS A 288 -5.56 -15.18 12.38
N TYR A 289 -6.44 -14.23 12.65
CA TYR A 289 -7.60 -13.90 11.83
C TYR A 289 -7.52 -12.51 11.26
N LEU A 290 -7.99 -12.35 10.03
CA LEU A 290 -8.19 -11.08 9.35
C LEU A 290 -9.67 -10.96 8.98
N VAL A 291 -10.35 -9.98 9.56
CA VAL A 291 -11.76 -9.68 9.36
C VAL A 291 -11.89 -8.42 8.53
N ARG A 292 -12.63 -8.46 7.41
CA ARG A 292 -12.80 -7.34 6.48
C ARG A 292 -14.28 -7.03 6.25
N SER A 293 -14.61 -5.75 6.17
CA SER A 293 -15.94 -5.28 5.78
C SER A 293 -15.86 -3.91 5.09
N THR A 294 -16.98 -3.48 4.50
CA THR A 294 -17.03 -2.24 3.70
C THR A 294 -16.95 -0.95 4.52
N THR A 295 -17.17 -1.02 5.85
CA THR A 295 -17.08 0.15 6.74
C THR A 295 -16.62 -0.26 8.13
N ASN A 296 -16.02 0.68 8.87
CA ASN A 296 -15.58 0.45 10.25
C ASN A 296 -16.69 -0.15 11.15
N PRO A 297 -17.93 0.40 11.19
CA PRO A 297 -18.98 -0.17 12.04
C PRO A 297 -19.40 -1.60 11.66
N LYS A 298 -19.40 -1.92 10.35
CA LYS A 298 -19.69 -3.28 9.88
C LYS A 298 -18.56 -4.24 10.24
N CYS A 299 -17.31 -3.82 10.03
CA CYS A 299 -16.13 -4.61 10.37
C CYS A 299 -16.11 -4.94 11.87
N GLN A 300 -16.36 -3.96 12.74
CA GLN A 300 -16.45 -4.15 14.19
C GLN A 300 -17.54 -5.17 14.58
N LYS A 301 -18.73 -5.07 13.98
CA LYS A 301 -19.82 -6.03 14.23
C LYS A 301 -19.45 -7.44 13.78
N LEU A 302 -18.80 -7.61 12.64
CA LEU A 302 -18.34 -8.90 12.16
C LEU A 302 -17.25 -9.46 13.08
N TYR A 303 -16.31 -8.64 13.52
CA TYR A 303 -15.26 -9.01 14.47
C TYR A 303 -15.84 -9.51 15.79
N GLU A 304 -16.85 -8.86 16.35
CA GLU A 304 -17.56 -9.31 17.57
C GLU A 304 -18.20 -10.69 17.38
N ARG A 305 -18.74 -10.99 16.19
CA ARG A 305 -19.27 -12.32 15.87
C ARG A 305 -18.17 -13.38 15.85
N VAL A 306 -16.99 -13.06 15.29
CA VAL A 306 -15.82 -13.96 15.28
C VAL A 306 -15.32 -14.21 16.72
N ILE A 307 -15.24 -13.17 17.56
CA ILE A 307 -14.92 -13.32 18.99
C ILE A 307 -15.91 -14.26 19.71
N ASN A 308 -17.21 -14.14 19.44
CA ASN A 308 -18.21 -14.99 20.07
C ASN A 308 -18.09 -16.47 19.65
N ILE A 309 -17.67 -16.73 18.40
CA ILE A 309 -17.35 -18.08 17.92
C ILE A 309 -16.16 -18.66 18.69
N ALA A 310 -15.06 -17.86 18.85
CA ALA A 310 -13.90 -18.29 19.62
C ALA A 310 -14.25 -18.64 21.07
N LYS A 311 -15.06 -17.80 21.73
CA LYS A 311 -15.58 -18.07 23.08
C LYS A 311 -16.39 -19.36 23.14
N GLY A 312 -17.26 -19.60 22.14
CA GLY A 312 -18.05 -20.83 22.02
C GLY A 312 -17.16 -22.07 21.86
N ALA A 313 -16.13 -21.99 21.00
CA ALA A 313 -15.16 -23.07 20.79
C ALA A 313 -14.39 -23.40 22.07
N ALA A 314 -13.93 -22.38 22.80
CA ALA A 314 -13.26 -22.57 24.10
C ALA A 314 -14.17 -23.23 25.12
N LEU A 315 -15.44 -22.82 25.21
CA LEU A 315 -16.43 -23.42 26.10
C LEU A 315 -16.69 -24.90 25.76
N MET A 316 -16.81 -25.23 24.47
CA MET A 316 -17.06 -26.60 24.00
C MET A 316 -15.92 -27.56 24.34
N THR A 317 -14.67 -27.08 24.35
CA THR A 317 -13.48 -27.90 24.60
C THR A 317 -12.96 -27.84 26.03
N GLY A 318 -13.59 -27.01 26.89
CA GLY A 318 -13.12 -26.77 28.25
C GLY A 318 -11.75 -26.09 28.33
N THR A 319 -11.46 -25.26 27.34
CA THR A 319 -10.24 -24.43 27.23
C THR A 319 -10.57 -22.96 27.53
N THR A 320 -9.54 -22.10 27.50
CA THR A 320 -9.72 -20.62 27.51
C THR A 320 -9.20 -20.03 26.22
N CYS A 321 -9.58 -18.77 25.90
CA CYS A 321 -9.14 -18.08 24.72
C CYS A 321 -8.85 -16.61 25.03
N ASP A 322 -7.64 -16.17 24.73
CA ASP A 322 -7.27 -14.76 24.70
C ASP A 322 -7.42 -14.22 23.27
N VAL A 323 -7.98 -13.02 23.17
CA VAL A 323 -8.10 -12.28 21.92
C VAL A 323 -7.09 -11.14 21.96
N VAL A 324 -6.08 -11.19 21.10
CA VAL A 324 -5.01 -10.21 21.05
C VAL A 324 -5.17 -9.40 19.76
N PHE A 325 -5.54 -8.13 19.89
CA PHE A 325 -5.58 -7.21 18.76
C PHE A 325 -4.17 -7.02 18.20
N ASP A 326 -4.05 -7.04 16.88
CA ASP A 326 -2.80 -6.87 16.15
C ASP A 326 -2.82 -5.55 15.38
N GLU A 327 -3.78 -5.41 14.46
CA GLU A 327 -3.86 -4.31 13.51
C GLU A 327 -5.31 -3.98 13.18
N GLY A 328 -5.57 -2.71 12.80
CA GLY A 328 -6.87 -2.29 12.28
C GLY A 328 -6.72 -1.14 11.31
N LEU A 329 -7.43 -1.21 10.20
CA LEU A 329 -7.47 -0.21 9.14
C LEU A 329 -8.89 0.31 8.96
N SER A 330 -9.02 1.61 8.79
CA SER A 330 -10.27 2.25 8.43
C SER A 330 -10.57 2.09 6.93
N ASN A 331 -11.86 2.04 6.59
CA ASN A 331 -12.25 2.17 5.18
C ASN A 331 -11.89 3.55 4.63
N VAL A 332 -11.52 3.64 3.35
CA VAL A 332 -11.27 4.92 2.69
C VAL A 332 -12.56 5.72 2.54
N ILE A 333 -12.51 7.01 2.84
CA ILE A 333 -13.58 7.98 2.54
C ILE A 333 -13.17 8.72 1.26
N PRO A 334 -13.83 8.48 0.11
CA PRO A 334 -13.50 9.16 -1.13
C PRO A 334 -13.79 10.67 -1.06
N ASN A 335 -12.94 11.49 -1.67
CA ASN A 335 -13.14 12.92 -1.81
C ASN A 335 -13.26 13.32 -3.27
N PHE A 336 -14.47 13.27 -3.80
CA PHE A 336 -14.76 13.50 -5.21
C PHE A 336 -14.32 14.88 -5.73
N THR A 337 -14.30 15.89 -4.89
CA THR A 337 -13.80 17.23 -5.28
C THR A 337 -12.30 17.18 -5.52
N LEU A 338 -11.55 16.55 -4.62
CA LEU A 338 -10.10 16.43 -4.75
C LEU A 338 -9.72 15.48 -5.89
N GLU A 339 -10.50 14.40 -6.09
CA GLU A 339 -10.34 13.48 -7.24
C GLU A 339 -10.48 14.22 -8.58
N GLN A 340 -11.48 15.11 -8.73
CA GLN A 340 -11.65 15.92 -9.94
C GLN A 340 -10.47 16.86 -10.19
N VAL A 341 -9.97 17.53 -9.15
CA VAL A 341 -8.78 18.40 -9.26
C VAL A 341 -7.57 17.59 -9.69
N LEU A 342 -7.38 16.39 -9.13
CA LEU A 342 -6.31 15.48 -9.52
C LEU A 342 -6.45 15.01 -10.98
N GLU A 343 -7.67 14.70 -11.43
CA GLU A 343 -7.90 14.28 -12.81
C GLU A 343 -7.56 15.39 -13.80
N GLU A 344 -8.06 16.61 -13.56
CA GLU A 344 -7.76 17.77 -14.41
C GLU A 344 -6.23 17.99 -14.49
N ALA A 345 -5.54 17.96 -13.37
CA ALA A 345 -4.10 18.06 -13.31
C ALA A 345 -3.40 16.91 -14.08
N PHE A 346 -3.86 15.69 -13.93
CA PHE A 346 -3.28 14.52 -14.59
C PHE A 346 -3.43 14.59 -16.11
N PHE A 347 -4.60 15.07 -16.60
CA PHE A 347 -4.82 15.27 -18.04
C PHE A 347 -3.98 16.42 -18.61
N GLU A 348 -3.72 17.49 -17.83
CA GLU A 348 -2.86 18.60 -18.29
C GLU A 348 -1.41 18.14 -18.48
N VAL A 349 -0.93 17.28 -17.57
CA VAL A 349 0.43 16.73 -17.66
C VAL A 349 0.53 15.65 -18.72
N GLY A 350 -0.47 14.79 -18.80
CA GLY A 350 -0.46 13.61 -19.67
C GLY A 350 0.35 12.44 -19.10
N ALA A 351 0.41 11.36 -19.86
CA ALA A 351 1.26 10.21 -19.60
C ALA A 351 2.64 10.39 -20.27
N PRO A 352 3.69 9.70 -19.80
CA PRO A 352 4.99 9.73 -20.45
C PRO A 352 4.94 9.19 -21.88
N GLU A 353 5.78 9.78 -22.75
CA GLU A 353 6.08 9.20 -24.05
C GLU A 353 7.20 8.16 -23.90
N TYR A 354 6.93 6.94 -24.32
CA TYR A 354 7.90 5.84 -24.25
C TYR A 354 8.58 5.63 -25.61
N THR A 355 9.89 5.46 -25.59
CA THR A 355 10.68 5.06 -26.76
C THR A 355 10.40 3.61 -27.16
N GLU A 356 10.79 3.24 -28.38
CA GLU A 356 10.73 1.84 -28.84
C GLU A 356 11.56 0.89 -27.95
N ALA A 357 12.69 1.36 -27.42
CA ALA A 357 13.54 0.57 -26.54
C ALA A 357 12.86 0.31 -25.18
N GLU A 358 12.18 1.30 -24.60
CA GLU A 358 11.40 1.16 -23.37
C GLU A 358 10.20 0.23 -23.56
N ARG A 359 9.49 0.36 -24.68
CA ARG A 359 8.40 -0.58 -25.02
C ARG A 359 8.89 -2.01 -25.21
N ALA A 360 10.02 -2.19 -25.89
CA ALA A 360 10.63 -3.50 -26.05
C ALA A 360 11.09 -4.11 -24.71
N TYR A 361 11.57 -3.26 -23.81
CA TYR A 361 11.93 -3.67 -22.44
C TYR A 361 10.68 -4.05 -21.66
N ALA A 362 9.64 -3.23 -21.65
CA ALA A 362 8.34 -3.50 -21.04
C ALA A 362 7.76 -4.84 -21.54
N LYS A 363 7.85 -5.08 -22.86
CA LYS A 363 7.36 -6.32 -23.47
C LYS A 363 8.05 -7.58 -22.94
N GLN A 364 9.33 -7.55 -22.59
CA GLN A 364 10.02 -8.70 -22.01
C GLN A 364 9.37 -9.16 -20.71
N PHE A 365 8.97 -8.22 -19.86
CA PHE A 365 8.26 -8.54 -18.62
C PHE A 365 6.85 -9.00 -18.88
N ARG A 366 6.13 -8.34 -19.79
CA ARG A 366 4.78 -8.75 -20.17
C ARG A 366 4.72 -10.18 -20.68
N ASP A 367 5.69 -10.58 -21.50
CA ASP A 367 5.73 -11.93 -22.08
C ASP A 367 5.97 -13.03 -21.02
N THR A 368 6.32 -12.67 -19.77
CA THR A 368 6.44 -13.63 -18.66
C THR A 368 5.10 -14.00 -18.02
N TYR A 369 3.99 -13.31 -18.37
CA TYR A 369 2.66 -13.55 -17.81
C TYR A 369 1.65 -13.93 -18.89
N PRO A 370 0.85 -14.99 -18.69
CA PRO A 370 -0.33 -15.19 -19.50
C PRO A 370 -1.33 -14.06 -19.23
N LEU A 371 -1.85 -13.46 -20.30
CA LEU A 371 -2.98 -12.53 -20.20
C LEU A 371 -4.22 -13.31 -19.80
N ASP A 372 -4.95 -12.82 -18.79
CA ASP A 372 -6.30 -13.25 -18.50
C ASP A 372 -7.29 -12.35 -19.27
N PRO A 373 -7.92 -12.85 -20.35
CA PRO A 373 -8.85 -12.05 -21.13
C PRO A 373 -10.14 -11.72 -20.36
N GLU A 374 -10.41 -12.38 -19.24
CA GLU A 374 -11.60 -12.16 -18.39
C GLU A 374 -11.32 -11.22 -17.20
N SER A 375 -10.10 -10.68 -17.07
CA SER A 375 -9.81 -9.73 -15.99
C SER A 375 -10.73 -8.52 -16.07
N GLU A 376 -11.56 -8.34 -15.05
CA GLU A 376 -12.47 -7.21 -14.95
C GLU A 376 -11.69 -5.90 -14.82
N VAL A 377 -11.95 -4.99 -15.76
CA VAL A 377 -11.48 -3.62 -15.62
C VAL A 377 -12.26 -2.97 -14.49
N THR A 378 -11.55 -2.31 -13.62
CA THR A 378 -12.13 -1.71 -12.42
C THR A 378 -13.29 -0.78 -12.72
N ALA A 379 -14.33 -0.80 -11.88
CA ALA A 379 -15.54 0.02 -12.01
C ALA A 379 -15.26 1.54 -12.04
N VAL A 380 -14.05 1.94 -11.62
CA VAL A 380 -13.62 3.35 -11.55
C VAL A 380 -13.22 3.97 -12.88
N ILE A 381 -13.13 3.19 -13.98
CA ILE A 381 -12.71 3.71 -15.28
C ILE A 381 -13.92 4.14 -16.10
N ALA A 382 -13.95 5.39 -16.54
CA ALA A 382 -15.03 5.98 -17.34
C ALA A 382 -14.73 5.96 -18.85
N GLU A 383 -14.06 4.90 -19.34
CA GLU A 383 -13.64 4.80 -20.73
C GLU A 383 -14.38 3.68 -21.50
N PRO A 384 -14.47 3.77 -22.84
CA PRO A 384 -15.06 2.72 -23.65
C PRO A 384 -14.31 1.39 -23.49
N LYS A 385 -15.05 0.28 -23.43
CA LYS A 385 -14.46 -1.08 -23.29
C LYS A 385 -13.42 -1.40 -24.38
N THR A 386 -13.55 -0.83 -25.57
CA THR A 386 -12.59 -1.00 -26.67
C THR A 386 -11.24 -0.36 -26.38
N LEU A 387 -11.25 0.83 -25.75
CA LEU A 387 -10.00 1.50 -25.34
C LEU A 387 -9.31 0.71 -24.23
N ILE A 388 -10.08 0.26 -23.26
CA ILE A 388 -9.58 -0.56 -22.16
C ILE A 388 -8.94 -1.86 -22.67
N ALA A 389 -9.62 -2.55 -23.62
CA ALA A 389 -9.07 -3.75 -24.25
C ALA A 389 -7.77 -3.47 -25.03
N ASN A 390 -7.64 -2.30 -25.66
CA ASN A 390 -6.42 -1.91 -26.34
C ASN A 390 -5.25 -1.70 -25.35
N ILE A 391 -5.53 -1.05 -24.21
CA ILE A 391 -4.52 -0.84 -23.15
C ILE A 391 -4.10 -2.17 -22.54
N GLN A 392 -5.04 -3.07 -22.28
CA GLN A 392 -4.77 -4.43 -21.80
C GLN A 392 -3.85 -5.22 -22.74
N ASN A 393 -3.86 -4.91 -24.03
CA ASN A 393 -3.01 -5.52 -25.05
C ASN A 393 -1.75 -4.71 -25.37
N SER A 394 -1.55 -3.53 -24.76
CA SER A 394 -0.33 -2.73 -24.94
C SER A 394 0.79 -3.21 -24.01
N ASP A 395 2.02 -2.87 -24.30
CA ASP A 395 3.16 -3.22 -23.46
C ASP A 395 3.22 -2.40 -22.18
N ILE A 396 2.67 -1.18 -22.19
CA ILE A 396 2.52 -0.29 -21.02
C ILE A 396 1.39 0.70 -21.29
N CYS A 397 0.69 1.18 -20.26
CA CYS A 397 -0.32 2.21 -20.38
C CYS A 397 0.35 3.59 -20.57
N ASP A 398 0.20 4.16 -21.75
CA ASP A 398 0.80 5.44 -22.18
C ASP A 398 -0.22 6.58 -22.35
N ILE A 399 -1.39 6.44 -21.76
CA ILE A 399 -2.44 7.47 -21.73
C ILE A 399 -2.97 7.64 -20.32
N VAL A 400 -3.50 8.83 -20.02
CA VAL A 400 -4.27 9.09 -18.81
C VAL A 400 -5.72 8.70 -19.08
N LEU A 401 -6.32 7.96 -18.16
CA LEU A 401 -7.70 7.48 -18.25
C LEU A 401 -8.64 8.35 -17.42
N ARG A 402 -9.86 8.55 -17.92
CA ARG A 402 -10.92 9.18 -17.13
C ARG A 402 -11.38 8.26 -16.01
N HIS A 403 -11.44 8.80 -14.80
CA HIS A 403 -12.04 8.09 -13.70
C HIS A 403 -13.56 8.34 -13.62
N ARG A 404 -14.22 7.51 -12.85
CA ARG A 404 -15.61 7.71 -12.45
C ARG A 404 -15.62 7.86 -10.93
N CYS A 405 -16.19 8.97 -10.45
CA CYS A 405 -16.49 9.10 -9.03
C CYS A 405 -17.49 8.00 -8.62
N VAL A 406 -17.06 7.07 -7.80
CA VAL A 406 -17.88 5.95 -7.34
C VAL A 406 -17.85 5.87 -5.82
N ASP A 407 -19.00 5.48 -5.23
CA ASP A 407 -19.10 5.15 -3.81
C ASP A 407 -19.12 3.61 -3.62
N GLU A 408 -18.30 2.93 -4.40
CA GLU A 408 -18.13 1.49 -4.31
C GLU A 408 -16.90 1.15 -3.47
N CYS A 409 -16.99 0.03 -2.75
CA CYS A 409 -15.90 -0.46 -1.93
C CYS A 409 -15.14 -1.56 -2.67
N SER A 410 -13.88 -1.33 -2.97
CA SER A 410 -12.96 -2.35 -3.47
C SER A 410 -12.63 -3.36 -2.37
N MET A 411 -12.15 -4.56 -2.77
CA MET A 411 -11.88 -5.66 -1.84
C MET A 411 -10.51 -5.56 -1.15
N GLY A 412 -9.68 -4.58 -1.50
CA GLY A 412 -8.43 -4.27 -0.83
C GLY A 412 -8.62 -3.44 0.44
N SER A 413 -7.56 -3.33 1.23
CA SER A 413 -7.46 -2.42 2.38
C SER A 413 -6.15 -1.66 2.27
N THR A 414 -6.12 -0.43 2.79
CA THR A 414 -4.94 0.41 2.90
C THR A 414 -5.07 1.35 4.10
N ASP A 415 -3.97 1.68 4.76
CA ASP A 415 -3.95 2.62 5.87
C ASP A 415 -4.11 4.10 5.43
N VAL A 416 -4.16 4.37 4.12
CA VAL A 416 -4.67 5.65 3.56
C VAL A 416 -6.11 5.91 4.03
N GLY A 417 -6.86 4.84 4.31
CA GLY A 417 -8.18 4.93 4.93
C GLY A 417 -8.17 5.79 6.19
N ASP A 418 -7.26 5.52 7.11
CA ASP A 418 -7.18 6.25 8.39
C ASP A 418 -6.87 7.73 8.21
N VAL A 419 -6.05 8.09 7.22
CA VAL A 419 -5.80 9.49 6.85
C VAL A 419 -7.07 10.14 6.31
N SER A 420 -7.83 9.45 5.46
CA SER A 420 -9.05 9.96 4.85
C SER A 420 -10.17 10.31 5.85
N TRP A 421 -10.13 9.71 7.06
CA TRP A 421 -11.06 10.02 8.15
C TRP A 421 -10.75 11.32 8.89
N VAL A 422 -9.54 11.86 8.74
CA VAL A 422 -9.06 13.03 9.51
C VAL A 422 -8.69 14.22 8.64
N VAL A 423 -8.45 14.02 7.34
CA VAL A 423 -8.13 15.08 6.37
C VAL A 423 -8.65 14.67 4.98
N PRO A 424 -9.13 15.62 4.15
CA PRO A 424 -9.47 15.36 2.75
C PRO A 424 -8.31 14.69 2.03
N THR A 425 -8.53 13.48 1.49
CA THR A 425 -7.46 12.66 0.90
C THR A 425 -7.88 12.16 -0.48
N ALA A 426 -6.94 12.15 -1.44
CA ALA A 426 -7.13 11.51 -2.73
C ALA A 426 -5.83 10.87 -3.22
N GLN A 427 -5.96 9.91 -4.14
CA GLN A 427 -4.87 9.10 -4.68
C GLN A 427 -4.93 9.06 -6.20
N ILE A 428 -3.77 9.07 -6.84
CA ILE A 428 -3.61 8.71 -8.24
C ILE A 428 -2.85 7.39 -8.37
N ASN A 429 -3.17 6.65 -9.41
CA ASN A 429 -2.44 5.45 -9.82
C ASN A 429 -1.66 5.78 -11.08
N THR A 430 -0.39 5.36 -11.13
CA THR A 430 0.49 5.60 -12.27
C THR A 430 1.06 4.29 -12.81
N ALA A 431 1.09 4.16 -14.13
CA ALA A 431 1.57 2.95 -14.79
C ALA A 431 3.08 2.74 -14.52
N CYS A 432 3.37 1.80 -13.63
CA CYS A 432 4.71 1.33 -13.28
C CYS A 432 4.85 -0.18 -13.50
N TYR A 433 3.74 -0.85 -13.80
CA TYR A 433 3.63 -2.29 -14.06
C TYR A 433 3.06 -2.54 -15.46
N LEU A 434 3.19 -3.77 -15.92
CA LEU A 434 2.85 -4.15 -17.29
C LEU A 434 1.51 -4.88 -17.43
N SER A 435 0.76 -5.07 -16.35
CA SER A 435 -0.45 -5.89 -16.38
C SER A 435 -1.48 -5.45 -15.36
N LEU A 436 -2.75 -5.44 -15.77
CA LEU A 436 -3.92 -5.17 -14.92
C LEU A 436 -4.31 -6.34 -14.00
N ILE A 437 -3.59 -7.46 -14.05
CA ILE A 437 -4.09 -8.76 -13.54
C ILE A 437 -3.57 -9.11 -12.16
N HIS A 438 -2.61 -8.37 -11.61
CA HIS A 438 -1.85 -8.87 -10.48
C HIS A 438 -1.64 -7.80 -9.39
N ILE A 439 -2.73 -7.44 -8.74
CA ILE A 439 -2.71 -6.92 -7.38
C ILE A 439 -3.53 -7.86 -6.50
#